data_65279696fa3fda879fc1801eec242d1b
#
_entry.id   65279696fa3fda879fc1801eec242d1b
#
_cell.length_a   1.000
_cell.length_b   1.000
_cell.length_c   1.000
_cell.angle_alpha   90.00
_cell.angle_beta   90.00
_cell.angle_gamma   90.00
#
_symmetry.space_group_name_H-M   'P 1'
#
loop_
_entity.id
_entity.type
_entity.pdbx_description
1 polymer ?
#
loop_
_entity_poly.entity_id
_entity_poly.type
_entity_poly.pdbx_seq_one_letter_code
_entity_poly.pdbx_strand_id
1 'polypeptide(L)'
;MRSPLVAICLLFPAVVVRAATPGVSMAAVPGGSYRAVTVKASEPTREVAPFLMDRTPVTNEAFLGFVRAHPAWQKDRVSRLLADQRYLGQWAGPLALGPEAPPQAPVVGVSWFAAGAFCADRGARLPSEAEWELAAAASPKDRDGRRDPAWRQTVLDWYARPNPTRLPDVGQDAPNYWGIHDLHGLVWEWVSDFGASMLVGKEARLCGGGALGAADPLDYPAFLRAAFRSSLEGRTTTTNLGFRCVEDAAGRSP
;
A
#
# COMPACT_ATOMS: atom_id res chain seq x y z
N MET A 1 -65.80 -24.28 -16.95
CA MET A 1 -64.38 -24.28 -17.27
C MET A 1 -63.76 -23.10 -16.56
N ARG A 2 -62.93 -23.30 -15.50
CA ARG A 2 -62.26 -22.26 -14.72
C ARG A 2 -60.80 -22.34 -15.07
N SER A 3 -60.23 -21.28 -15.66
CA SER A 3 -58.81 -21.15 -15.96
C SER A 3 -58.06 -20.84 -14.69
N PRO A 4 -56.87 -21.42 -14.45
CA PRO A 4 -56.00 -21.05 -13.34
C PRO A 4 -55.20 -19.79 -13.68
N LEU A 5 -55.19 -18.80 -12.78
CA LEU A 5 -54.31 -17.65 -12.78
C LEU A 5 -52.92 -18.11 -12.32
N VAL A 6 -51.94 -18.02 -13.20
CA VAL A 6 -50.52 -18.22 -12.87
C VAL A 6 -49.97 -16.91 -12.34
N ALA A 7 -49.63 -16.88 -11.05
CA ALA A 7 -48.93 -15.75 -10.42
C ALA A 7 -47.44 -15.83 -10.77
N ILE A 8 -46.97 -14.90 -11.59
CA ILE A 8 -45.51 -14.71 -11.87
C ILE A 8 -44.90 -13.93 -10.72
N CYS A 9 -44.14 -14.60 -9.87
CA CYS A 9 -43.30 -13.97 -8.84
C CYS A 9 -42.05 -13.35 -9.50
N LEU A 10 -42.03 -12.02 -9.66
CA LEU A 10 -40.86 -11.27 -10.10
C LEU A 10 -39.90 -11.19 -8.93
N LEU A 11 -38.83 -11.98 -8.98
CA LEU A 11 -37.69 -11.87 -8.10
C LEU A 11 -36.84 -10.64 -8.53
N PHE A 12 -36.98 -9.55 -7.82
CA PHE A 12 -36.06 -8.42 -7.94
C PHE A 12 -34.75 -8.81 -7.28
N PRO A 13 -33.59 -8.66 -7.97
CA PRO A 13 -32.30 -8.83 -7.30
C PRO A 13 -32.14 -7.75 -6.23
N ALA A 14 -31.90 -8.17 -5.00
CA ALA A 14 -31.56 -7.26 -3.90
C ALA A 14 -30.25 -6.55 -4.26
N VAL A 15 -30.32 -5.25 -4.53
CA VAL A 15 -29.13 -4.39 -4.60
C VAL A 15 -28.55 -4.30 -3.19
N VAL A 16 -27.49 -5.04 -2.94
CA VAL A 16 -26.71 -4.91 -1.72
C VAL A 16 -26.01 -3.54 -1.78
N VAL A 17 -26.64 -2.54 -1.18
CA VAL A 17 -25.96 -1.25 -0.92
C VAL A 17 -24.88 -1.51 0.12
N ARG A 18 -23.66 -1.64 -0.34
CA ARG A 18 -22.48 -1.79 0.52
C ARG A 18 -22.30 -0.47 1.27
N ALA A 19 -22.40 -0.50 2.58
CA ALA A 19 -22.09 0.66 3.42
C ALA A 19 -20.62 1.06 3.17
N ALA A 20 -20.41 2.29 2.73
CA ALA A 20 -19.06 2.86 2.64
C ALA A 20 -18.40 2.80 4.02
N THR A 21 -17.20 2.27 4.10
CA THR A 21 -16.41 2.26 5.34
C THR A 21 -16.18 3.71 5.76
N PRO A 22 -16.61 4.14 6.95
CA PRO A 22 -16.42 5.52 7.37
C PRO A 22 -14.94 5.85 7.44
N GLY A 23 -14.50 6.90 6.74
CA GLY A 23 -13.31 7.63 7.13
C GLY A 23 -12.06 7.52 6.26
N VAL A 24 -11.99 6.72 5.20
CA VAL A 24 -10.80 6.74 4.35
C VAL A 24 -11.06 7.63 3.13
N SER A 25 -10.53 8.87 3.18
CA SER A 25 -10.60 9.76 2.03
C SER A 25 -9.44 9.43 1.09
N MET A 26 -9.73 9.37 -0.22
CA MET A 26 -8.72 9.17 -1.26
C MET A 26 -8.33 10.50 -1.90
N ALA A 27 -7.13 10.55 -2.45
CA ALA A 27 -6.60 11.64 -3.25
C ALA A 27 -6.49 11.20 -4.71
N ALA A 28 -6.85 12.10 -5.63
CA ALA A 28 -6.71 11.83 -7.05
C ALA A 28 -5.27 12.10 -7.51
N VAL A 29 -4.68 11.12 -8.18
CA VAL A 29 -3.39 11.22 -8.88
C VAL A 29 -3.65 11.09 -10.38
N PRO A 30 -3.30 12.07 -11.20
CA PRO A 30 -3.69 12.11 -12.62
C PRO A 30 -2.92 11.09 -13.50
N GLY A 31 -2.07 10.25 -12.90
CA GLY A 31 -1.19 9.36 -13.63
C GLY A 31 0.03 10.09 -14.19
N GLY A 32 0.74 9.46 -15.10
CA GLY A 32 1.94 10.02 -15.72
C GLY A 32 2.95 8.96 -16.12
N SER A 33 4.12 9.40 -16.56
CA SER A 33 5.21 8.52 -16.96
C SER A 33 6.04 8.09 -15.77
N TYR A 34 6.29 6.81 -15.64
CA TYR A 34 7.16 6.21 -14.63
C TYR A 34 8.29 5.39 -15.27
N ARG A 35 9.49 5.54 -14.73
CA ARG A 35 10.64 4.70 -15.05
C ARG A 35 11.12 4.00 -13.79
N ALA A 36 11.13 2.66 -13.80
CA ALA A 36 11.67 1.90 -12.69
C ALA A 36 13.16 2.19 -12.49
N VAL A 37 13.57 2.36 -11.25
CA VAL A 37 14.97 2.71 -10.88
C VAL A 37 15.97 1.61 -11.28
N THR A 38 15.51 0.37 -11.41
CA THR A 38 16.32 -0.81 -11.76
C THR A 38 16.52 -1.01 -13.26
N VAL A 39 15.85 -0.23 -14.12
CA VAL A 39 16.01 -0.30 -15.57
C VAL A 39 16.99 0.75 -16.10
N LYS A 40 17.65 0.43 -17.22
CA LYS A 40 18.60 1.35 -17.87
C LYS A 40 17.88 2.63 -18.31
N ALA A 41 18.56 3.77 -18.25
CA ALA A 41 18.02 5.05 -18.69
C ALA A 41 17.53 5.06 -20.16
N SER A 42 18.03 4.14 -20.99
CA SER A 42 17.61 3.96 -22.39
C SER A 42 16.31 3.17 -22.58
N GLU A 43 15.78 2.53 -21.51
CA GLU A 43 14.51 1.80 -21.61
C GLU A 43 13.32 2.76 -21.58
N PRO A 44 12.21 2.41 -22.29
CA PRO A 44 11.04 3.29 -22.32
C PRO A 44 10.40 3.42 -20.94
N THR A 45 9.82 4.59 -20.68
CA THR A 45 8.97 4.81 -19.53
C THR A 45 7.66 4.04 -19.69
N ARG A 46 7.05 3.67 -18.55
CA ARG A 46 5.70 3.10 -18.51
C ARG A 46 4.70 4.20 -18.19
N GLU A 47 3.59 4.20 -18.90
CA GLU A 47 2.49 5.11 -18.58
C GLU A 47 1.66 4.52 -17.44
N VAL A 48 1.44 5.35 -16.41
CA VAL A 48 0.57 5.07 -15.26
C VAL A 48 -0.75 5.79 -15.51
N ALA A 49 -1.85 5.04 -15.53
CA ALA A 49 -3.18 5.62 -15.67
C ALA A 49 -3.57 6.46 -14.44
N PRO A 50 -4.54 7.38 -14.54
CA PRO A 50 -5.09 8.07 -13.38
C PRO A 50 -5.69 7.09 -12.36
N PHE A 51 -5.50 7.36 -11.06
CA PHE A 51 -5.98 6.53 -9.96
C PHE A 51 -6.33 7.39 -8.73
N LEU A 52 -7.07 6.79 -7.80
CA LEU A 52 -7.32 7.34 -6.47
C LEU A 52 -6.46 6.56 -5.46
N MET A 53 -5.83 7.24 -4.52
CA MET A 53 -4.99 6.62 -3.49
C MET A 53 -5.44 7.07 -2.09
N ASP A 54 -5.49 6.14 -1.14
CA ASP A 54 -5.74 6.48 0.27
C ASP A 54 -4.77 7.59 0.71
N ARG A 55 -5.32 8.64 1.36
CA ARG A 55 -4.51 9.78 1.80
C ARG A 55 -3.49 9.41 2.88
N THR A 56 -3.78 8.37 3.64
CA THR A 56 -2.91 7.86 4.72
C THR A 56 -2.78 6.34 4.59
N PRO A 57 -1.76 5.73 5.22
CA PRO A 57 -1.74 4.28 5.41
C PRO A 57 -2.98 3.80 6.16
N VAL A 58 -3.35 2.53 5.98
CA VAL A 58 -4.45 1.88 6.71
C VAL A 58 -4.10 1.83 8.19
N THR A 59 -5.05 2.26 9.05
CA THR A 59 -4.85 2.30 10.49
C THR A 59 -5.15 0.96 11.18
N ASN A 60 -4.65 0.78 12.41
CA ASN A 60 -4.98 -0.38 13.24
C ASN A 60 -6.49 -0.50 13.48
N GLU A 61 -7.20 0.60 13.70
CA GLU A 61 -8.66 0.60 13.91
C GLU A 61 -9.42 0.14 12.66
N ALA A 62 -9.05 0.64 11.48
CA ALA A 62 -9.66 0.23 10.23
C ALA A 62 -9.42 -1.27 9.98
N PHE A 63 -8.20 -1.74 10.19
CA PHE A 63 -7.86 -3.15 10.00
C PHE A 63 -8.52 -4.06 11.05
N LEU A 64 -8.71 -3.57 12.29
CA LEU A 64 -9.47 -4.29 13.33
C LEU A 64 -10.93 -4.50 12.91
N GLY A 65 -11.55 -3.49 12.28
CA GLY A 65 -12.88 -3.61 11.69
C GLY A 65 -12.96 -4.75 10.67
N PHE A 66 -12.00 -4.81 9.77
CA PHE A 66 -11.88 -5.87 8.77
C PHE A 66 -11.70 -7.26 9.40
N VAL A 67 -10.78 -7.41 10.36
CA VAL A 67 -10.53 -8.69 11.04
C VAL A 67 -11.73 -9.19 11.83
N ARG A 68 -12.56 -8.27 12.36
CA ARG A 68 -13.85 -8.62 13.00
C ARG A 68 -14.87 -9.18 11.99
N ALA A 69 -14.95 -8.59 10.82
CA ALA A 69 -15.83 -9.04 9.75
C ALA A 69 -15.33 -10.33 9.07
N HIS A 70 -14.02 -10.56 9.08
CA HIS A 70 -13.36 -11.68 8.38
C HIS A 70 -12.48 -12.49 9.34
N PRO A 71 -13.07 -13.40 10.16
CA PRO A 71 -12.33 -14.15 11.20
C PRO A 71 -11.14 -14.98 10.71
N ALA A 72 -11.09 -15.35 9.43
CA ALA A 72 -9.95 -16.06 8.84
C ALA A 72 -8.65 -15.24 8.87
N TRP A 73 -8.74 -13.90 9.02
CA TRP A 73 -7.61 -12.98 9.14
C TRP A 73 -7.25 -12.62 10.59
N GLN A 74 -7.85 -13.27 11.59
CA GLN A 74 -7.43 -13.12 12.99
C GLN A 74 -6.04 -13.73 13.19
N LYS A 75 -5.22 -13.12 14.07
CA LYS A 75 -3.81 -13.54 14.28
C LYS A 75 -3.64 -14.99 14.75
N ASP A 76 -4.65 -15.54 15.38
CA ASP A 76 -4.69 -16.93 15.87
C ASP A 76 -5.30 -17.91 14.84
N ARG A 77 -5.86 -17.42 13.73
CA ARG A 77 -6.55 -18.24 12.72
C ARG A 77 -5.93 -18.16 11.33
N VAL A 78 -5.18 -17.10 11.03
CA VAL A 78 -4.56 -16.94 9.72
C VAL A 78 -3.67 -18.12 9.37
N SER A 79 -3.79 -18.63 8.13
CA SER A 79 -2.95 -19.73 7.64
C SER A 79 -1.47 -19.29 7.57
N ARG A 80 -0.57 -20.19 8.00
CA ARG A 80 0.89 -19.98 7.88
C ARG A 80 1.40 -19.93 6.44
N LEU A 81 0.59 -20.32 5.48
CA LEU A 81 0.87 -20.09 4.05
C LEU A 81 0.66 -18.63 3.65
N LEU A 82 -0.22 -17.91 4.36
CA LEU A 82 -0.61 -16.54 4.03
C LEU A 82 0.07 -15.49 4.93
N ALA A 83 0.53 -15.87 6.12
CA ALA A 83 1.24 -14.96 7.03
C ALA A 83 2.22 -15.73 7.92
N ASP A 84 3.37 -15.13 8.21
CA ASP A 84 4.34 -15.72 9.14
C ASP A 84 3.87 -15.62 10.61
N GLN A 85 4.69 -16.12 11.53
CA GLN A 85 4.32 -16.19 12.96
C GLN A 85 4.24 -14.82 13.67
N ARG A 86 4.76 -13.76 13.05
CA ARG A 86 4.79 -12.40 13.62
C ARG A 86 3.57 -11.56 13.20
N TYR A 87 2.65 -12.16 12.43
CA TYR A 87 1.45 -11.48 11.95
C TYR A 87 0.67 -10.84 13.10
N LEU A 88 0.40 -9.52 12.98
CA LEU A 88 -0.23 -8.67 14.00
C LEU A 88 0.42 -8.84 15.38
N GLY A 89 1.75 -9.00 15.43
CA GLY A 89 2.51 -9.29 16.65
C GLY A 89 2.37 -8.22 17.73
N GLN A 90 2.14 -6.95 17.36
CA GLN A 90 1.95 -5.83 18.27
C GLN A 90 0.53 -5.75 18.87
N TRP A 91 -0.43 -6.53 18.35
CA TRP A 91 -1.76 -6.59 18.91
C TRP A 91 -1.79 -7.49 20.15
N ALA A 92 -2.51 -7.07 21.19
CA ALA A 92 -2.66 -7.80 22.44
C ALA A 92 -3.43 -9.12 22.28
N GLY A 93 -4.34 -9.20 21.30
CA GLY A 93 -5.14 -10.40 21.03
C GLY A 93 -5.75 -10.39 19.63
N PRO A 94 -6.50 -11.45 19.25
CA PRO A 94 -7.10 -11.58 17.92
C PRO A 94 -8.01 -10.41 17.52
N LEU A 95 -8.66 -9.78 18.48
CA LEU A 95 -9.60 -8.66 18.30
C LEU A 95 -9.28 -7.49 19.27
N ALA A 96 -8.05 -7.42 19.78
CA ALA A 96 -7.63 -6.41 20.74
C ALA A 96 -6.31 -5.79 20.31
N LEU A 97 -6.31 -4.47 20.15
CA LEU A 97 -5.10 -3.68 19.90
C LEU A 97 -4.21 -3.70 21.15
N GLY A 98 -2.90 -3.66 20.97
CA GLY A 98 -1.92 -3.55 22.04
C GLY A 98 -1.48 -2.11 22.28
N PRO A 99 -0.71 -1.84 23.33
CA PRO A 99 -0.17 -0.52 23.62
C PRO A 99 0.79 -0.01 22.52
N GLU A 100 1.41 -0.92 21.77
CA GLU A 100 2.28 -0.61 20.63
C GLU A 100 1.52 -0.48 19.30
N ALA A 101 0.21 -0.69 19.32
CA ALA A 101 -0.67 -0.59 18.15
C ALA A 101 -1.84 0.41 18.43
N PRO A 102 -1.55 1.72 18.54
CA PRO A 102 -2.61 2.73 18.74
C PRO A 102 -3.65 2.66 17.62
N PRO A 103 -4.92 2.96 17.88
CA PRO A 103 -6.00 2.86 16.90
C PRO A 103 -5.71 3.64 15.59
N GLN A 104 -5.19 4.86 15.72
CA GLN A 104 -4.92 5.77 14.58
C GLN A 104 -3.50 5.63 14.00
N ALA A 105 -2.64 4.81 14.59
CA ALA A 105 -1.35 4.48 14.01
C ALA A 105 -1.52 3.50 12.84
N PRO A 106 -0.58 3.47 11.87
CA PRO A 106 -0.65 2.54 10.76
C PRO A 106 -0.62 1.09 11.26
N VAL A 107 -1.43 0.23 10.64
CA VAL A 107 -1.32 -1.20 10.87
C VAL A 107 -0.03 -1.71 10.24
N VAL A 108 0.74 -2.47 11.01
CA VAL A 108 1.98 -3.13 10.58
C VAL A 108 1.98 -4.59 11.02
N GLY A 109 2.97 -5.34 10.60
CA GLY A 109 2.98 -6.79 10.84
C GLY A 109 1.88 -7.50 10.06
N VAL A 110 1.48 -6.95 8.91
CA VAL A 110 0.49 -7.53 8.00
C VAL A 110 1.20 -8.13 6.78
N SER A 111 0.71 -9.29 6.31
CA SER A 111 1.21 -9.90 5.08
C SER A 111 0.62 -9.22 3.84
N TRP A 112 1.27 -9.42 2.69
CA TRP A 112 0.76 -8.97 1.39
C TRP A 112 -0.64 -9.51 1.10
N PHE A 113 -0.89 -10.78 1.45
CA PHE A 113 -2.20 -11.41 1.27
C PHE A 113 -3.29 -10.75 2.11
N ALA A 114 -2.99 -10.43 3.38
CA ALA A 114 -3.94 -9.76 4.27
C ALA A 114 -4.19 -8.32 3.84
N ALA A 115 -3.16 -7.60 3.41
CA ALA A 115 -3.26 -6.25 2.88
C ALA A 115 -4.11 -6.22 1.59
N GLY A 116 -3.86 -7.14 0.66
CA GLY A 116 -4.67 -7.29 -0.55
C GLY A 116 -6.13 -7.63 -0.27
N ALA A 117 -6.39 -8.54 0.68
CA ALA A 117 -7.75 -8.91 1.08
C ALA A 117 -8.51 -7.73 1.70
N PHE A 118 -7.85 -6.91 2.54
CA PHE A 118 -8.43 -5.69 3.09
C PHE A 118 -8.84 -4.71 1.98
N CYS A 119 -7.92 -4.43 1.04
CA CYS A 119 -8.23 -3.53 -0.06
C CYS A 119 -9.39 -4.06 -0.92
N ALA A 120 -9.37 -5.36 -1.24
CA ALA A 120 -10.43 -6.00 -2.03
C ALA A 120 -11.80 -5.96 -1.33
N ASP A 121 -11.83 -6.09 0.00
CA ASP A 121 -13.06 -5.95 0.78
C ASP A 121 -13.71 -4.57 0.64
N ARG A 122 -12.90 -3.54 0.41
CA ARG A 122 -13.34 -2.16 0.14
C ARG A 122 -13.68 -1.89 -1.33
N GLY A 123 -13.49 -2.87 -2.24
CA GLY A 123 -13.61 -2.66 -3.69
C GLY A 123 -12.39 -1.96 -4.31
N ALA A 124 -11.28 -1.91 -3.57
CA ALA A 124 -10.00 -1.32 -3.94
C ALA A 124 -8.93 -2.40 -4.15
N ARG A 125 -7.69 -2.01 -4.39
CA ARG A 125 -6.54 -2.90 -4.55
C ARG A 125 -5.28 -2.28 -3.93
N LEU A 126 -4.22 -3.06 -3.77
CA LEU A 126 -2.90 -2.50 -3.49
C LEU A 126 -2.42 -1.68 -4.70
N PRO A 127 -1.67 -0.58 -4.48
CA PRO A 127 -1.01 0.14 -5.57
C PRO A 127 0.04 -0.76 -6.25
N SER A 128 0.24 -0.58 -7.54
CA SER A 128 1.46 -1.06 -8.19
C SER A 128 2.67 -0.25 -7.70
N GLU A 129 3.89 -0.80 -7.87
CA GLU A 129 5.12 -0.04 -7.59
C GLU A 129 5.14 1.28 -8.36
N ALA A 130 4.75 1.25 -9.64
CA ALA A 130 4.72 2.44 -10.49
C ALA A 130 3.75 3.52 -9.97
N GLU A 131 2.56 3.15 -9.51
CA GLU A 131 1.59 4.09 -8.91
C GLU A 131 2.11 4.66 -7.60
N TRP A 132 2.68 3.80 -6.75
CA TRP A 132 3.22 4.23 -5.47
C TRP A 132 4.39 5.20 -5.65
N GLU A 133 5.35 4.86 -6.52
CA GLU A 133 6.53 5.70 -6.78
C GLU A 133 6.17 7.02 -7.47
N LEU A 134 5.17 7.01 -8.38
CA LEU A 134 4.67 8.23 -8.99
C LEU A 134 4.06 9.19 -7.95
N ALA A 135 3.25 8.66 -7.04
CA ALA A 135 2.69 9.45 -5.94
C ALA A 135 3.77 9.95 -4.98
N ALA A 136 4.76 9.11 -4.66
CA ALA A 136 5.86 9.39 -3.73
C ALA A 136 6.93 10.34 -4.30
N ALA A 137 7.01 10.50 -5.62
CA ALA A 137 7.91 11.48 -6.24
C ALA A 137 7.53 12.93 -5.90
N ALA A 138 6.27 13.19 -5.54
CA ALA A 138 5.79 14.52 -5.20
C ALA A 138 6.32 15.01 -3.84
N SER A 139 6.81 16.25 -3.80
CA SER A 139 7.05 17.00 -2.57
C SER A 139 5.78 17.74 -2.13
N PRO A 140 5.74 18.39 -0.98
CA PRO A 140 4.62 19.27 -0.62
C PRO A 140 4.38 20.43 -1.60
N LYS A 141 5.38 20.80 -2.41
CA LYS A 141 5.35 21.97 -3.28
C LYS A 141 5.28 21.63 -4.77
N ASP A 142 5.77 20.44 -5.16
CA ASP A 142 5.90 20.07 -6.57
C ASP A 142 5.43 18.65 -6.82
N ARG A 143 4.93 18.41 -8.03
CA ARG A 143 4.54 17.08 -8.52
C ARG A 143 5.72 16.09 -8.61
N ASP A 144 6.93 16.61 -8.80
CA ASP A 144 8.18 15.87 -8.82
C ASP A 144 9.24 16.61 -8.01
N GLY A 145 9.35 16.26 -6.75
CA GLY A 145 10.34 16.81 -5.81
C GLY A 145 11.72 16.15 -5.90
N ARG A 146 11.91 15.14 -6.74
CA ARG A 146 13.17 14.35 -6.80
C ARG A 146 14.41 15.20 -7.10
N ARG A 147 14.24 16.33 -7.81
CA ARG A 147 15.34 17.28 -8.11
C ARG A 147 15.58 18.31 -7.02
N ASP A 148 14.70 18.42 -6.02
CA ASP A 148 14.90 19.29 -4.87
C ASP A 148 15.86 18.63 -3.86
N PRO A 149 17.07 19.17 -3.65
CA PRO A 149 18.05 18.58 -2.72
C PRO A 149 17.54 18.55 -1.27
N ALA A 150 16.78 19.56 -0.85
CA ALA A 150 16.25 19.64 0.51
C ALA A 150 15.18 18.57 0.75
N TRP A 151 14.29 18.37 -0.22
CA TRP A 151 13.31 17.31 -0.16
C TRP A 151 13.95 15.92 -0.13
N ARG A 152 14.93 15.66 -1.01
CA ARG A 152 15.66 14.39 -1.00
C ARG A 152 16.35 14.14 0.34
N GLN A 153 16.97 15.16 0.93
CA GLN A 153 17.61 15.00 2.23
C GLN A 153 16.58 14.64 3.30
N THR A 154 15.40 15.27 3.32
CA THR A 154 14.30 14.92 4.22
C THR A 154 13.92 13.45 4.10
N VAL A 155 13.77 12.94 2.87
CA VAL A 155 13.47 11.52 2.62
C VAL A 155 14.58 10.59 3.10
N LEU A 156 15.85 10.93 2.83
CA LEU A 156 17.00 10.13 3.27
C LEU A 156 17.16 10.13 4.79
N ASP A 157 16.91 11.26 5.45
CA ASP A 157 16.95 11.36 6.91
C ASP A 157 15.93 10.43 7.56
N TRP A 158 14.77 10.25 6.94
CA TRP A 158 13.81 9.27 7.44
C TRP A 158 14.37 7.84 7.37
N TYR A 159 14.95 7.41 6.26
CA TYR A 159 15.55 6.07 6.14
C TYR A 159 16.70 5.84 7.12
N ALA A 160 17.38 6.88 7.57
CA ALA A 160 18.45 6.79 8.56
C ALA A 160 17.97 6.67 10.01
N ARG A 161 16.66 6.91 10.28
CA ARG A 161 16.11 6.85 11.65
C ARG A 161 15.82 5.42 12.06
N PRO A 162 16.07 5.05 13.33
CA PRO A 162 15.60 3.79 13.89
C PRO A 162 14.07 3.72 13.87
N ASN A 163 13.51 2.54 13.62
CA ASN A 163 12.08 2.33 13.74
C ASN A 163 11.64 2.44 15.20
N PRO A 164 10.66 3.30 15.54
CA PRO A 164 10.15 3.38 16.89
C PRO A 164 9.34 2.13 17.23
N THR A 165 9.35 1.71 18.49
CA THR A 165 8.53 0.59 18.97
C THR A 165 7.04 0.89 18.85
N ARG A 166 6.65 2.14 19.10
CA ARG A 166 5.29 2.64 18.91
C ARG A 166 5.27 3.68 17.81
N LEU A 167 4.54 3.38 16.74
CA LEU A 167 4.37 4.30 15.62
C LEU A 167 3.42 5.46 16.01
N PRO A 168 3.66 6.69 15.51
CA PRO A 168 2.71 7.79 15.65
C PRO A 168 1.44 7.55 14.83
N ASP A 169 0.42 8.34 15.09
CA ASP A 169 -0.81 8.35 14.30
C ASP A 169 -0.53 8.80 12.86
N VAL A 170 -1.36 8.33 11.92
CA VAL A 170 -1.24 8.70 10.51
C VAL A 170 -1.61 10.17 10.28
N GLY A 171 -1.07 10.78 9.21
CA GLY A 171 -1.46 12.11 8.76
C GLY A 171 -0.92 13.27 9.61
N GLN A 172 0.12 13.03 10.43
CA GLN A 172 0.69 14.09 11.29
C GLN A 172 1.57 15.06 10.51
N ASP A 173 2.25 14.59 9.48
CA ASP A 173 3.11 15.42 8.64
C ASP A 173 2.31 16.09 7.50
N ALA A 174 2.89 17.17 6.94
CA ALA A 174 2.28 17.86 5.81
C ALA A 174 2.11 16.90 4.61
N PRO A 175 0.97 16.98 3.91
CA PRO A 175 0.75 16.16 2.72
C PRO A 175 1.69 16.59 1.58
N ASN A 176 1.90 15.66 0.65
CA ASN A 176 2.56 15.99 -0.60
C ASN A 176 1.62 16.80 -1.53
N TYR A 177 2.09 17.14 -2.73
CA TYR A 177 1.36 17.92 -3.73
C TYR A 177 -0.04 17.36 -4.05
N TRP A 178 -0.21 16.05 -3.99
CA TRP A 178 -1.49 15.36 -4.24
C TRP A 178 -2.41 15.32 -3.02
N GLY A 179 -1.98 15.82 -1.88
CA GLY A 179 -2.71 15.74 -0.63
C GLY A 179 -2.62 14.35 0.03
N ILE A 180 -1.54 13.61 -0.23
CA ILE A 180 -1.26 12.29 0.34
C ILE A 180 -0.21 12.45 1.43
N HIS A 181 -0.46 11.89 2.60
CA HIS A 181 0.42 11.90 3.77
C HIS A 181 1.26 10.63 3.87
N ASP A 182 2.35 10.70 4.59
CA ASP A 182 3.11 9.56 5.12
C ASP A 182 3.70 8.59 4.07
N LEU A 183 3.79 8.99 2.79
CA LEU A 183 4.49 8.18 1.78
C LEU A 183 5.98 8.06 2.13
N HIS A 184 6.52 9.09 2.78
CA HIS A 184 7.85 9.08 3.39
C HIS A 184 7.68 9.49 4.85
N GLY A 185 8.35 8.81 5.78
CA GLY A 185 8.42 9.26 7.17
C GLY A 185 7.71 8.37 8.19
N LEU A 186 6.90 7.39 7.80
CA LEU A 186 6.11 6.59 8.76
C LEU A 186 6.40 5.09 8.66
N VAL A 187 5.96 4.42 7.60
CA VAL A 187 6.16 2.98 7.39
C VAL A 187 6.52 2.67 5.95
N TRP A 188 7.15 1.52 5.73
CA TRP A 188 7.22 0.90 4.41
C TRP A 188 5.84 0.39 4.01
N GLU A 189 5.57 0.30 2.71
CA GLU A 189 4.25 -0.11 2.24
C GLU A 189 4.31 -1.20 1.18
N TRP A 190 3.38 -2.14 1.30
CA TRP A 190 3.15 -3.17 0.30
C TRP A 190 2.66 -2.57 -1.02
N VAL A 191 3.16 -3.13 -2.12
CA VAL A 191 2.66 -2.90 -3.47
C VAL A 191 2.23 -4.23 -4.10
N SER A 192 1.34 -4.18 -5.10
CA SER A 192 0.76 -5.39 -5.69
C SER A 192 1.78 -6.27 -6.40
N ASP A 193 2.82 -5.67 -6.95
CA ASP A 193 3.86 -6.27 -7.78
C ASP A 193 5.25 -6.26 -7.13
N PHE A 194 5.32 -6.32 -5.79
CA PHE A 194 6.56 -6.19 -5.00
C PHE A 194 7.70 -7.13 -5.46
N GLY A 195 7.36 -8.28 -6.05
CA GLY A 195 8.33 -9.24 -6.58
C GLY A 195 8.72 -9.00 -8.05
N ALA A 196 8.08 -8.07 -8.76
CA ALA A 196 8.29 -7.87 -10.21
C ALA A 196 9.67 -7.28 -10.51
N SER A 197 10.22 -6.46 -9.62
CA SER A 197 11.58 -5.91 -9.75
C SER A 197 12.67 -6.98 -9.75
N MET A 198 12.38 -8.17 -9.21
CA MET A 198 13.29 -9.34 -9.26
C MET A 198 13.37 -10.00 -10.65
N LEU A 199 12.39 -9.76 -11.52
CA LEU A 199 12.27 -10.43 -12.80
C LEU A 199 12.98 -9.67 -13.95
N VAL A 200 13.34 -8.42 -13.77
CA VAL A 200 13.90 -7.53 -14.82
C VAL A 200 15.42 -7.62 -14.91
N GLY A 201 16.08 -8.56 -14.26
CA GLY A 201 17.50 -8.79 -14.50
C GLY A 201 18.05 -9.92 -13.66
N LYS A 202 18.46 -11.01 -14.30
CA LYS A 202 19.25 -12.10 -13.68
C LYS A 202 20.58 -11.63 -13.04
N GLU A 203 20.91 -10.34 -13.17
CA GLU A 203 22.16 -9.73 -12.70
C GLU A 203 21.99 -8.75 -11.54
N ALA A 204 20.78 -8.37 -11.17
CA ALA A 204 20.52 -7.55 -10.00
C ALA A 204 20.59 -8.39 -8.70
N ARG A 205 21.76 -8.97 -8.43
CA ARG A 205 22.10 -9.38 -7.06
C ARG A 205 22.30 -8.11 -6.25
N LEU A 206 21.23 -7.69 -5.57
CA LEU A 206 21.19 -6.56 -4.64
C LEU A 206 21.96 -6.87 -3.34
N CYS A 207 23.16 -7.44 -3.49
CA CYS A 207 24.11 -7.55 -2.38
C CYS A 207 24.99 -6.31 -2.40
N GLY A 208 24.86 -5.44 -1.40
CA GLY A 208 25.85 -4.45 -0.90
C GLY A 208 26.59 -3.51 -1.87
N GLY A 209 26.66 -3.83 -3.15
CA GLY A 209 27.31 -3.05 -4.20
C GLY A 209 26.37 -2.42 -5.23
N GLY A 210 25.07 -2.65 -5.11
CA GLY A 210 24.07 -2.21 -6.09
C GLY A 210 23.81 -0.71 -6.16
N ALA A 211 24.29 0.07 -5.19
CA ALA A 211 24.23 1.54 -5.26
C ALA A 211 25.00 2.13 -6.46
N LEU A 212 25.95 1.38 -7.03
CA LEU A 212 26.67 1.74 -8.25
C LEU A 212 25.87 1.49 -9.53
N GLY A 213 24.72 0.83 -9.45
CA GLY A 213 23.84 0.51 -10.56
C GLY A 213 22.57 1.37 -10.65
N ALA A 214 22.36 2.32 -9.74
CA ALA A 214 21.28 3.29 -9.88
C ALA A 214 21.57 4.13 -11.13
N ALA A 215 20.67 4.05 -12.12
CA ALA A 215 20.82 4.79 -13.38
C ALA A 215 20.86 6.32 -13.16
N ASP A 216 20.30 6.79 -12.04
CA ASP A 216 20.34 8.17 -11.58
C ASP A 216 20.58 8.21 -10.04
N PRO A 217 21.68 8.82 -9.56
CA PRO A 217 21.93 9.03 -8.12
C PRO A 217 20.80 9.81 -7.43
N LEU A 218 19.98 10.54 -8.18
CA LEU A 218 18.82 11.27 -7.68
C LEU A 218 17.71 10.34 -7.20
N ASP A 219 17.66 9.10 -7.70
CA ASP A 219 16.64 8.10 -7.36
C ASP A 219 17.08 7.11 -6.28
N TYR A 220 18.14 7.44 -5.52
CA TYR A 220 18.63 6.56 -4.44
C TYR A 220 17.54 6.13 -3.44
N PRO A 221 16.60 7.00 -3.01
CA PRO A 221 15.47 6.56 -2.18
C PRO A 221 14.59 5.50 -2.85
N ALA A 222 14.29 5.64 -4.15
CA ALA A 222 13.51 4.64 -4.88
C ALA A 222 14.27 3.32 -5.01
N PHE A 223 15.59 3.38 -5.18
CA PHE A 223 16.44 2.19 -5.16
C PHE A 223 16.39 1.44 -3.82
N LEU A 224 16.44 2.17 -2.69
CA LEU A 224 16.30 1.55 -1.35
C LEU A 224 14.95 0.85 -1.21
N ARG A 225 13.86 1.47 -1.71
CA ARG A 225 12.53 0.84 -1.67
C ARG A 225 12.44 -0.40 -2.54
N ALA A 226 12.94 -0.35 -3.76
CA ALA A 226 13.00 -1.50 -4.65
C ALA A 226 13.81 -2.66 -4.04
N ALA A 227 14.96 -2.35 -3.44
CA ALA A 227 15.81 -3.33 -2.75
C ALA A 227 15.09 -3.98 -1.56
N PHE A 228 14.40 -3.18 -0.74
CA PHE A 228 13.61 -3.69 0.38
C PHE A 228 12.47 -4.58 -0.11
N ARG A 229 11.65 -4.12 -1.06
CA ARG A 229 10.55 -4.90 -1.62
C ARG A 229 11.01 -6.22 -2.22
N SER A 230 12.16 -6.24 -2.90
CA SER A 230 12.72 -7.45 -3.52
C SER A 230 13.19 -8.51 -2.50
N SER A 231 13.39 -8.13 -1.25
CA SER A 231 13.76 -9.04 -0.15
C SER A 231 12.56 -9.70 0.54
N LEU A 232 11.33 -9.30 0.20
CA LEU A 232 10.12 -9.76 0.85
C LEU A 232 9.53 -11.00 0.18
N GLU A 233 8.87 -11.82 0.99
CA GLU A 233 7.92 -12.84 0.53
C GLU A 233 6.50 -12.38 0.86
N GLY A 234 5.48 -12.81 0.13
CA GLY A 234 4.09 -12.40 0.38
C GLY A 234 3.58 -12.66 1.80
N ARG A 235 4.13 -13.66 2.50
CA ARG A 235 3.80 -13.97 3.91
C ARG A 235 4.63 -13.21 4.94
N THR A 236 5.66 -12.47 4.52
CA THR A 236 6.55 -11.73 5.42
C THR A 236 5.76 -10.68 6.21
N THR A 237 6.06 -10.57 7.52
CA THR A 237 5.50 -9.52 8.37
C THR A 237 6.61 -8.85 9.17
N THR A 238 6.67 -7.53 9.15
CA THR A 238 7.64 -6.73 9.92
C THR A 238 6.94 -5.59 10.65
N THR A 239 7.56 -5.09 11.70
CA THR A 239 7.00 -4.04 12.57
C THR A 239 6.97 -2.65 11.96
N ASN A 240 7.44 -2.51 10.73
CA ASN A 240 7.52 -1.25 9.99
C ASN A 240 6.98 -1.35 8.55
N LEU A 241 6.23 -2.41 8.24
CA LEU A 241 5.65 -2.64 6.92
C LEU A 241 4.13 -2.68 7.04
N GLY A 242 3.49 -1.66 6.50
CA GLY A 242 2.06 -1.48 6.40
C GLY A 242 1.61 -1.43 4.94
N PHE A 243 0.52 -0.73 4.66
CA PHE A 243 -0.02 -0.59 3.30
C PHE A 243 -1.06 0.52 3.22
N ARG A 244 -1.38 0.93 2.00
CA ARG A 244 -2.56 1.71 1.62
C ARG A 244 -3.20 1.13 0.39
N CYS A 245 -4.44 1.53 0.09
CA CYS A 245 -5.18 1.04 -1.07
C CYS A 245 -5.27 2.12 -2.16
N VAL A 246 -5.54 1.65 -3.38
CA VAL A 246 -5.87 2.49 -4.54
C VAL A 246 -7.14 1.99 -5.21
N GLU A 247 -7.82 2.90 -5.91
CA GLU A 247 -8.93 2.61 -6.82
C GLU A 247 -8.59 3.14 -8.20
N ASP A 248 -9.05 2.48 -9.24
CA ASP A 248 -8.93 3.00 -10.59
C ASP A 248 -9.85 4.22 -10.73
N ALA A 249 -9.33 5.32 -11.31
CA ALA A 249 -10.18 6.48 -11.56
C ALA A 249 -11.35 6.09 -12.51
N ALA A 250 -12.58 6.44 -12.13
CA ALA A 250 -13.77 6.09 -12.88
C ALA A 250 -13.64 6.51 -14.36
N GLY A 251 -13.70 5.55 -15.28
CA GLY A 251 -13.60 5.77 -16.72
C GLY A 251 -12.97 4.64 -17.52
N ARG A 252 -12.44 3.58 -16.88
CA ARG A 252 -12.01 2.37 -17.57
C ARG A 252 -12.72 1.14 -17.00
N SER A 253 -13.78 0.72 -17.68
CA SER A 253 -14.12 -0.71 -17.71
C SER A 253 -13.03 -1.44 -18.47
N PRO A 254 -12.64 -2.65 -18.06
CA PRO A 254 -11.63 -3.47 -18.74
C PRO A 254 -12.04 -3.81 -20.17
#